data_72d4ae2c258ccf7db83a66e9d388e858
#
_entry.id   72d4ae2c258ccf7db83a66e9d388e858
#
_cell.length_a   1.000
_cell.length_b   1.000
_cell.length_c   1.000
_cell.angle_alpha   90.00
_cell.angle_beta   90.00
_cell.angle_gamma   90.00
#
_symmetry.space_group_name_H-M   'P 1'
#
loop_
_entity.id
_entity.type
_entity.pdbx_description
1 polymer ?
#
loop_
_entity_poly.entity_id
_entity_poly.type
_entity_poly.pdbx_seq_one_letter_code
_entity_poly.pdbx_strand_id
1 'polypeptide(L)'
;MIKIITTCDSFKHFEQPINEFLKRLWKEVIFQKIKPSKRWESHEIIKEETEKLSKVLQKEKGYKVLLYIDSKQLTTENFAKLIENSQMKHSGIVFIIGGAYGVDYEKLRDQIDTKLSFSPMTFPHSQALMMLLEQVYRASCIKKGIKYHH
;
A
#
# COMPACT_ATOMS: atom_id res chain seq x y z
N MET A 1 -6.49 -2.92 12.54
CA MET A 1 -5.05 -2.83 12.22
C MET A 1 -4.87 -2.55 10.73
N ILE A 2 -4.03 -1.62 10.41
CA ILE A 2 -3.67 -1.29 9.04
C ILE A 2 -2.20 -1.68 8.84
N LYS A 3 -1.93 -2.47 7.83
CA LYS A 3 -0.56 -2.83 7.46
C LYS A 3 -0.24 -2.31 6.07
N ILE A 4 0.96 -1.78 5.88
CA ILE A 4 1.46 -1.32 4.59
C ILE A 4 2.74 -2.08 4.28
N ILE A 5 2.75 -2.76 3.14
CA ILE A 5 3.89 -3.53 2.64
C ILE A 5 4.36 -2.88 1.35
N THR A 6 5.63 -2.52 1.26
CA THR A 6 6.19 -1.93 0.06
C THR A 6 7.58 -2.50 -0.26
N THR A 7 7.86 -2.65 -1.54
CA THR A 7 9.17 -3.07 -2.04
C THR A 7 10.00 -1.83 -2.33
N CYS A 8 10.89 -1.44 -1.41
CA CYS A 8 11.76 -0.29 -1.58
C CYS A 8 12.99 -0.36 -0.68
N ASP A 9 14.09 0.29 -1.09
CA ASP A 9 15.27 0.51 -0.26
C ASP A 9 15.14 1.80 0.55
N SER A 10 14.84 2.89 -0.15
CA SER A 10 14.72 4.22 0.42
C SER A 10 13.48 4.93 -0.12
N PHE A 11 13.07 6.00 0.55
CA PHE A 11 11.94 6.82 0.12
C PHE A 11 12.36 7.96 -0.81
N LYS A 12 13.64 8.04 -1.16
CA LYS A 12 14.22 9.06 -2.04
C LYS A 12 13.83 10.48 -1.59
N HIS A 13 13.24 11.27 -2.50
CA HIS A 13 12.83 12.65 -2.23
C HIS A 13 11.65 12.78 -1.26
N PHE A 14 11.01 11.68 -0.91
CA PHE A 14 9.82 11.66 -0.06
C PHE A 14 10.11 11.20 1.38
N GLU A 15 11.37 11.09 1.76
CA GLU A 15 11.81 10.57 3.07
C GLU A 15 11.15 11.35 4.23
N GLN A 16 11.22 12.68 4.19
CA GLN A 16 10.70 13.52 5.27
C GLN A 16 9.16 13.42 5.41
N PRO A 17 8.34 13.62 4.37
CA PRO A 17 6.90 13.51 4.51
C PRO A 17 6.43 12.09 4.84
N ILE A 18 7.07 11.05 4.31
CA ILE A 18 6.74 9.67 4.65
C ILE A 18 6.97 9.40 6.14
N ASN A 19 8.13 9.78 6.66
CA ASN A 19 8.46 9.60 8.07
C ASN A 19 7.53 10.40 8.98
N GLU A 20 7.11 11.60 8.57
CA GLU A 20 6.15 12.39 9.33
C GLU A 20 4.80 11.68 9.45
N PHE A 21 4.27 11.12 8.37
CA PHE A 21 3.01 10.37 8.43
C PHE A 21 3.15 9.05 9.19
N LEU A 22 4.24 8.34 9.04
CA LEU A 22 4.51 7.12 9.82
C LEU A 22 4.55 7.42 11.32
N LYS A 23 5.15 8.55 11.69
CA LYS A 23 5.17 9.02 13.08
C LYS A 23 3.77 9.33 13.60
N ARG A 24 2.93 9.99 12.81
CA ARG A 24 1.54 10.29 13.19
C ARG A 24 0.69 9.03 13.31
N LEU A 25 0.96 8.04 12.49
CA LEU A 25 0.20 6.79 12.38
C LEU A 25 0.79 5.63 13.20
N TRP A 26 1.79 5.87 14.03
CA TRP A 26 2.55 4.80 14.69
C TRP A 26 1.71 3.78 15.49
N LYS A 27 0.57 4.21 16.01
CA LYS A 27 -0.37 3.35 16.73
C LYS A 27 -1.34 2.59 15.82
N GLU A 28 -1.47 3.02 14.58
CA GLU A 28 -2.53 2.55 13.67
C GLU A 28 -1.97 1.73 12.52
N VAL A 29 -0.72 1.97 12.14
CA VAL A 29 -0.09 1.39 10.96
C VAL A 29 1.15 0.58 11.34
N ILE A 30 1.19 -0.66 10.85
CA ILE A 30 2.41 -1.47 10.79
C ILE A 30 2.99 -1.31 9.40
N PHE A 31 4.24 -0.87 9.32
CA PHE A 31 4.94 -0.66 8.06
C PHE A 31 6.03 -1.70 7.85
N GLN A 32 6.02 -2.36 6.68
CA GLN A 32 6.99 -3.38 6.34
C GLN A 32 7.62 -3.10 4.97
N LYS A 33 8.93 -3.05 4.94
CA LYS A 33 9.70 -3.00 3.69
C LYS A 33 10.08 -4.40 3.23
N ILE A 34 9.98 -4.63 1.91
CA ILE A 34 10.57 -5.78 1.23
C ILE A 34 11.78 -5.26 0.46
N LYS A 35 12.89 -5.95 0.57
CA LYS A 35 14.13 -5.56 -0.11
C LYS A 35 13.99 -5.75 -1.61
N PRO A 36 14.28 -4.72 -2.44
CA PRO A 36 14.22 -4.85 -3.89
C PRO A 36 15.22 -5.88 -4.42
N SER A 37 14.93 -6.39 -5.62
CA SER A 37 15.85 -7.25 -6.36
C SER A 37 17.09 -6.47 -6.78
N LYS A 38 18.22 -7.15 -6.81
CA LYS A 38 19.50 -6.63 -7.34
C LYS A 38 19.75 -7.11 -8.79
N ARG A 39 18.77 -7.74 -9.44
CA ARG A 39 18.87 -8.19 -10.81
C ARG A 39 18.93 -7.01 -11.78
N TRP A 40 19.35 -7.25 -13.02
CA TRP A 40 19.48 -6.24 -14.06
C TRP A 40 18.28 -6.19 -15.00
N GLU A 41 17.79 -7.36 -15.38
CA GLU A 41 16.68 -7.47 -16.32
C GLU A 41 15.34 -7.23 -15.63
N SER A 42 14.49 -6.40 -16.22
CA SER A 42 13.19 -6.03 -15.63
C SER A 42 12.29 -7.24 -15.32
N HIS A 43 12.25 -8.23 -16.21
CA HIS A 43 11.45 -9.44 -16.00
C HIS A 43 11.97 -10.29 -14.83
N GLU A 44 13.27 -10.33 -14.60
CA GLU A 44 13.88 -11.02 -13.45
C GLU A 44 13.62 -10.28 -12.15
N ILE A 45 13.67 -8.94 -12.17
CA ILE A 45 13.35 -8.08 -11.03
C ILE A 45 11.89 -8.32 -10.61
N ILE A 46 10.96 -8.23 -11.55
CA ILE A 46 9.54 -8.44 -11.31
C ILE A 46 9.29 -9.85 -10.73
N LYS A 47 9.90 -10.86 -11.32
CA LYS A 47 9.77 -12.25 -10.86
C LYS A 47 10.23 -12.42 -9.42
N GLU A 48 11.43 -11.96 -9.09
CA GLU A 48 12.02 -12.11 -7.76
C GLU A 48 11.21 -11.32 -6.71
N GLU A 49 10.86 -10.08 -7.01
CA GLU A 49 10.09 -9.23 -6.09
C GLU A 49 8.67 -9.76 -5.90
N THR A 50 8.04 -10.29 -6.93
CA THR A 50 6.72 -10.92 -6.83
C THR A 50 6.78 -12.19 -5.96
N GLU A 51 7.81 -13.01 -6.09
CA GLU A 51 8.00 -14.21 -5.25
C GLU A 51 8.21 -13.84 -3.78
N LYS A 52 9.02 -12.83 -3.48
CA LYS A 52 9.21 -12.32 -2.12
C LYS A 52 7.90 -11.81 -1.51
N LEU A 53 7.17 -11.04 -2.29
CA LEU A 53 5.87 -10.49 -1.87
C LEU A 53 4.87 -11.61 -1.61
N SER A 54 4.77 -12.61 -2.49
CA SER A 54 3.89 -13.76 -2.33
C SER A 54 4.15 -14.50 -1.00
N LYS A 55 5.42 -14.71 -0.64
CA LYS A 55 5.78 -15.36 0.63
C LYS A 55 5.33 -14.54 1.84
N VAL A 56 5.44 -13.23 1.77
CA VAL A 56 4.97 -12.34 2.84
C VAL A 56 3.45 -12.40 2.94
N LEU A 57 2.75 -12.32 1.81
CA LEU A 57 1.28 -12.31 1.77
C LEU A 57 0.64 -13.61 2.27
N GLN A 58 1.32 -14.75 2.14
CA GLN A 58 0.85 -16.03 2.68
C GLN A 58 0.63 -16.00 4.20
N LYS A 59 1.36 -15.15 4.90
CA LYS A 59 1.29 -15.01 6.37
C LYS A 59 0.29 -13.94 6.82
N GLU A 60 -0.21 -13.14 5.89
CA GLU A 60 -1.12 -12.03 6.19
C GLU A 60 -2.59 -12.51 6.15
N LYS A 61 -3.35 -12.09 7.17
CA LYS A 61 -4.76 -12.47 7.33
C LYS A 61 -5.75 -11.36 7.00
N GLY A 62 -5.28 -10.10 6.90
CA GLY A 62 -6.14 -8.95 6.61
C GLY A 62 -6.65 -8.93 5.16
N TYR A 63 -7.60 -8.04 4.89
CA TYR A 63 -8.10 -7.78 3.55
C TYR A 63 -6.99 -7.11 2.72
N LYS A 64 -6.61 -7.73 1.62
CA LYS A 64 -5.41 -7.37 0.84
C LYS A 64 -5.75 -6.50 -0.35
N VAL A 65 -5.22 -5.29 -0.36
CA VAL A 65 -5.44 -4.26 -1.38
C VAL A 65 -4.11 -3.98 -2.09
N LEU A 66 -4.03 -4.34 -3.36
CA LEU A 66 -2.87 -4.01 -4.19
C LEU A 66 -3.07 -2.65 -4.86
N LEU A 67 -2.14 -1.74 -4.67
CA LEU A 67 -2.08 -0.53 -5.48
C LEU A 67 -1.59 -0.89 -6.88
N TYR A 68 -2.46 -0.71 -7.86
CA TYR A 68 -2.24 -1.13 -9.23
C TYR A 68 -2.90 -0.15 -10.19
N ILE A 69 -2.13 0.35 -11.16
CA ILE A 69 -2.57 1.45 -12.01
C ILE A 69 -3.85 1.13 -12.81
N ASP A 70 -3.95 -0.08 -13.35
CA ASP A 70 -5.11 -0.54 -14.10
C ASP A 70 -6.15 -1.15 -13.16
N SER A 71 -6.83 -0.30 -12.41
CA SER A 71 -7.82 -0.73 -11.43
C SER A 71 -8.79 0.41 -11.07
N LYS A 72 -9.77 0.09 -10.23
CA LYS A 72 -10.78 1.06 -9.78
C LYS A 72 -10.17 2.20 -8.98
N GLN A 73 -10.78 3.37 -9.08
CA GLN A 73 -10.48 4.55 -8.28
C GLN A 73 -11.57 4.76 -7.22
N LEU A 74 -11.18 5.32 -6.09
CA LEU A 74 -12.10 5.65 -5.01
C LEU A 74 -11.98 7.13 -4.63
N THR A 75 -13.08 7.71 -4.17
CA THR A 75 -13.04 8.98 -3.45
C THR A 75 -12.38 8.77 -2.08
N THR A 76 -11.92 9.84 -1.46
CA THR A 76 -11.39 9.79 -0.09
C THR A 76 -12.39 9.18 0.89
N GLU A 77 -13.67 9.55 0.79
CA GLU A 77 -14.73 9.02 1.65
C GLU A 77 -14.93 7.52 1.44
N ASN A 78 -14.92 7.05 0.20
CA ASN A 78 -15.04 5.62 -0.08
C ASN A 78 -13.79 4.83 0.33
N PHE A 79 -12.62 5.44 0.24
CA PHE A 79 -11.38 4.87 0.77
C PHE A 79 -11.44 4.71 2.29
N ALA A 80 -11.93 5.73 3.01
CA ALA A 80 -12.14 5.64 4.46
C ALA A 80 -13.12 4.52 4.83
N LYS A 81 -14.22 4.39 4.10
CA LYS A 81 -15.18 3.28 4.27
C LYS A 81 -14.58 1.91 3.99
N LEU A 82 -13.70 1.80 2.99
CA LEU A 82 -12.99 0.55 2.71
C LEU A 82 -12.15 0.11 3.91
N ILE A 83 -11.40 1.03 4.51
CA ILE A 83 -10.60 0.75 5.71
C ILE A 83 -11.50 0.30 6.86
N GLU A 84 -12.53 1.06 7.16
CA GLU A 84 -13.46 0.76 8.27
C GLU A 84 -14.13 -0.61 8.09
N ASN A 85 -14.69 -0.87 6.90
CA ASN A 85 -15.34 -2.14 6.59
C ASN A 85 -14.38 -3.33 6.68
N SER A 86 -13.14 -3.15 6.23
CA SER A 86 -12.12 -4.19 6.30
C SER A 86 -11.72 -4.50 7.75
N GLN A 87 -11.64 -3.49 8.59
CA GLN A 87 -11.37 -3.67 10.02
C GLN A 87 -12.52 -4.37 10.76
N MET A 88 -13.76 -4.14 10.34
CA MET A 88 -14.93 -4.79 10.95
C MET A 88 -15.11 -6.24 10.49
N LYS A 89 -14.86 -6.53 9.21
CA LYS A 89 -15.17 -7.83 8.60
C LYS A 89 -13.98 -8.80 8.55
N HIS A 90 -12.76 -8.28 8.66
CA HIS A 90 -11.50 -9.02 8.53
C HIS A 90 -10.57 -8.68 9.70
N SER A 91 -9.41 -9.34 9.75
CA SER A 91 -8.37 -9.06 10.76
C SER A 91 -7.67 -7.71 10.55
N GLY A 92 -8.20 -6.87 9.69
CA GLY A 92 -7.63 -5.58 9.31
C GLY A 92 -7.49 -5.46 7.80
N ILE A 93 -6.71 -4.49 7.36
CA ILE A 93 -6.45 -4.22 5.94
C ILE A 93 -4.93 -4.20 5.70
N VAL A 94 -4.52 -4.76 4.56
CA VAL A 94 -3.13 -4.82 4.13
C VAL A 94 -3.02 -4.12 2.78
N PHE A 95 -2.36 -2.97 2.73
CA PHE A 95 -2.04 -2.27 1.50
C PHE A 95 -0.69 -2.73 0.97
N ILE A 96 -0.60 -2.95 -0.33
CA ILE A 96 0.58 -3.47 -0.99
C ILE A 96 1.00 -2.52 -2.10
N ILE A 97 2.26 -2.09 -2.08
CA ILE A 97 2.88 -1.29 -3.13
C ILE A 97 4.06 -2.07 -3.68
N GLY A 98 4.05 -2.36 -4.98
CA GLY A 98 5.16 -3.01 -5.67
C GLY A 98 6.39 -2.12 -5.76
N GLY A 99 7.49 -2.69 -6.27
CA GLY A 99 8.71 -1.94 -6.54
C GLY A 99 8.62 -1.08 -7.81
N ALA A 100 9.75 -0.52 -8.21
CA ALA A 100 9.85 0.42 -9.33
C ALA A 100 9.33 -0.15 -10.67
N TYR A 101 9.45 -1.45 -10.87
CA TYR A 101 9.00 -2.14 -12.09
C TYR A 101 7.61 -2.79 -11.94
N GLY A 102 6.94 -2.61 -10.80
CA GLY A 102 5.66 -3.23 -10.51
C GLY A 102 5.75 -4.69 -10.07
N VAL A 103 4.64 -5.39 -10.18
CA VAL A 103 4.50 -6.79 -9.81
C VAL A 103 3.82 -7.59 -10.92
N ASP A 104 4.05 -8.90 -10.93
CA ASP A 104 3.29 -9.82 -11.77
C ASP A 104 1.97 -10.14 -11.06
N TYR A 105 0.92 -9.40 -11.41
CA TYR A 105 -0.39 -9.54 -10.78
C TYR A 105 -0.99 -10.95 -10.95
N GLU A 106 -0.80 -11.59 -12.10
CA GLU A 106 -1.34 -12.93 -12.35
C GLU A 106 -0.84 -13.96 -11.33
N LYS A 107 0.41 -13.80 -10.87
CA LYS A 107 0.99 -14.67 -9.83
C LYS A 107 0.48 -14.35 -8.43
N LEU A 108 0.01 -13.13 -8.19
CA LEU A 108 -0.50 -12.69 -6.88
C LEU A 108 -2.03 -12.73 -6.78
N ARG A 109 -2.71 -12.96 -7.88
CA ARG A 109 -4.16 -12.84 -8.04
C ARG A 109 -4.97 -13.52 -6.94
N ASP A 110 -4.62 -14.76 -6.60
CA ASP A 110 -5.35 -15.52 -5.58
C ASP A 110 -5.08 -15.05 -4.15
N GLN A 111 -4.06 -14.22 -3.96
CA GLN A 111 -3.69 -13.64 -2.66
C GLN A 111 -4.17 -12.19 -2.48
N ILE A 112 -4.75 -11.58 -3.51
CA ILE A 112 -5.20 -10.18 -3.52
C ILE A 112 -6.73 -10.15 -3.52
N ASP A 113 -7.32 -9.41 -2.59
CA ASP A 113 -8.77 -9.26 -2.49
C ASP A 113 -9.30 -8.17 -3.43
N THR A 114 -8.55 -7.08 -3.60
CA THR A 114 -8.92 -6.03 -4.55
C THR A 114 -7.70 -5.23 -5.01
N LYS A 115 -7.85 -4.59 -6.16
CA LYS A 115 -6.88 -3.62 -6.70
C LYS A 115 -7.42 -2.21 -6.55
N LEU A 116 -6.55 -1.25 -6.28
CA LEU A 116 -6.90 0.15 -6.13
C LEU A 116 -5.90 1.03 -6.88
N SER A 117 -6.39 2.01 -7.62
CA SER A 117 -5.58 3.03 -8.30
C SER A 117 -5.87 4.42 -7.74
N PHE A 118 -4.83 5.22 -7.55
CA PHE A 118 -4.99 6.65 -7.23
C PHE A 118 -5.26 7.48 -8.48
N SER A 119 -4.80 7.04 -9.64
CA SER A 119 -4.88 7.78 -10.89
C SER A 119 -4.54 6.86 -12.06
N PRO A 120 -5.03 7.17 -13.29
CA PRO A 120 -4.53 6.52 -14.51
C PRO A 120 -3.06 6.84 -14.81
N MET A 121 -2.50 7.88 -14.18
CA MET A 121 -1.10 8.27 -14.33
C MET A 121 -0.19 7.41 -13.47
N THR A 122 1.03 7.16 -13.94
CA THR A 122 2.04 6.41 -13.21
C THR A 122 2.79 7.33 -12.25
N PHE A 123 2.95 6.90 -11.00
CA PHE A 123 3.73 7.59 -9.98
C PHE A 123 4.94 6.75 -9.56
N PRO A 124 6.07 7.38 -9.17
CA PRO A 124 7.11 6.67 -8.46
C PRO A 124 6.55 5.98 -7.21
N HIS A 125 7.07 4.80 -6.87
CA HIS A 125 6.54 4.03 -5.72
C HIS A 125 6.62 4.79 -4.40
N SER A 126 7.64 5.63 -4.20
CA SER A 126 7.76 6.47 -3.00
C SER A 126 6.68 7.54 -2.91
N GLN A 127 6.31 8.13 -4.06
CA GLN A 127 5.19 9.08 -4.12
C GLN A 127 3.86 8.40 -3.85
N ALA A 128 3.63 7.23 -4.43
CA ALA A 128 2.45 6.43 -4.16
C ALA A 128 2.32 6.07 -2.67
N LEU A 129 3.44 5.70 -2.04
CA LEU A 129 3.49 5.44 -0.60
C LEU A 129 3.13 6.68 0.21
N MET A 130 3.68 7.84 -0.12
CA MET A 130 3.39 9.09 0.57
C MET A 130 1.90 9.45 0.45
N MET A 131 1.33 9.31 -0.74
CA MET A 131 -0.10 9.55 -0.98
C MET A 131 -0.98 8.56 -0.20
N LEU A 132 -0.59 7.28 -0.16
CA LEU A 132 -1.31 6.27 0.62
C LEU A 132 -1.30 6.62 2.11
N LEU A 133 -0.16 6.96 2.66
CA LEU A 133 -0.02 7.33 4.07
C LEU A 133 -0.83 8.58 4.40
N GLU A 134 -0.83 9.58 3.54
CA GLU A 134 -1.66 10.77 3.71
C GLU A 134 -3.15 10.42 3.71
N GLN A 135 -3.61 9.59 2.79
CA GLN A 135 -5.01 9.17 2.73
C GLN A 135 -5.41 8.28 3.93
N VAL A 136 -4.52 7.42 4.41
CA VAL A 136 -4.75 6.65 5.64
C VAL A 136 -4.87 7.58 6.85
N TYR A 137 -4.02 8.59 6.96
CA TYR A 137 -4.11 9.61 8.01
C TYR A 137 -5.42 10.40 7.90
N ARG A 138 -5.80 10.82 6.70
CA ARG A 138 -7.07 11.52 6.42
C ARG A 138 -8.27 10.66 6.82
N ALA A 139 -8.28 9.39 6.48
CA ALA A 139 -9.32 8.45 6.87
C ALA A 139 -9.42 8.29 8.39
N SER A 140 -8.28 8.22 9.08
CA SER A 140 -8.22 8.19 10.54
C SER A 140 -8.82 9.45 11.16
N CYS A 141 -8.50 10.62 10.59
CA CYS A 141 -9.08 11.90 11.04
C CYS A 141 -10.60 11.95 10.85
N ILE A 142 -11.10 11.48 9.70
CA ILE A 142 -12.54 11.39 9.44
C ILE A 142 -13.22 10.53 10.49
N LYS A 143 -12.68 9.35 10.77
CA LYS A 143 -13.22 8.41 11.76
C LYS A 143 -13.26 9.02 13.18
N LYS A 144 -12.25 9.79 13.54
CA LYS A 144 -12.12 10.41 14.87
C LYS A 144 -12.83 11.76 15.01
N GLY A 145 -13.41 12.27 13.93
CA GLY A 145 -14.03 13.60 13.92
C GLY A 145 -13.04 14.75 14.03
N ILE A 146 -11.79 14.55 13.66
CA ILE A 146 -10.75 15.57 13.65
C ILE A 146 -10.85 16.38 12.36
N LYS A 147 -10.82 17.71 12.47
CA LYS A 147 -10.83 18.62 11.31
C LYS A 147 -9.50 18.57 10.56
N TYR A 148 -9.42 17.73 9.56
CA TYR A 148 -8.31 17.63 8.62
C TYR A 148 -8.82 17.57 7.18
N HIS A 149 -9.86 16.76 6.94
CA HIS A 149 -10.50 16.62 5.63
C HIS A 149 -11.53 17.73 5.41
N HIS A 150 -11.48 18.34 4.22
CA HIS A 150 -12.37 19.42 3.80
C HIS A 150 -13.18 19.00 2.58
#